data_15a70ac684d7004f071e36794266797b
#
_entry.id   15a70ac684d7004f071e36794266797b
#
_cell.length_a   1.000
_cell.length_b   1.000
_cell.length_c   1.000
_cell.angle_alpha   90.00
_cell.angle_beta   90.00
_cell.angle_gamma   90.00
#
_symmetry.space_group_name_H-M   'P 1'
#
loop_
_entity.id
_entity.type
_entity.pdbx_description
1 polymer ?
#
loop_
_entity_poly.entity_id
_entity_poly.type
_entity_poly.pdbx_seq_one_letter_code
_entity_poly.pdbx_strand_id
1 'polypeptide(L)'
;IVASLVGSEMCIRDRLVCWPPHISAPIHGHEGEKCWARVQTGELKICNYVEINRDPLSLEKIQEFECPPGFLDGPADIHSVENLSDSFATSLHIYAKPYEECELFDTERGTVTKAKMDYHSIDSVLCNK
;
A
#
# COMPACT_ATOMS: atom_id res chain seq x y z
N ILE A 1 2.97 -10.76 4.00
CA ILE A 1 4.34 -10.98 3.49
C ILE A 1 4.62 -9.98 2.37
N VAL A 2 5.73 -9.30 2.49
CA VAL A 2 6.16 -8.32 1.48
C VAL A 2 7.53 -8.74 0.95
N ALA A 3 7.67 -8.77 -0.37
CA ALA A 3 8.92 -9.07 -1.05
C ALA A 3 9.25 -7.97 -2.06
N SER A 4 10.52 -7.63 -2.19
CA SER A 4 11.03 -6.75 -3.23
C SER A 4 11.64 -7.57 -4.34
N LEU A 5 11.26 -7.30 -5.58
CA LEU A 5 11.71 -8.03 -6.77
C LEU A 5 12.86 -7.31 -7.49
N VAL A 6 13.03 -6.03 -7.23
CA VAL A 6 14.09 -5.18 -7.81
C VAL A 6 14.88 -4.56 -6.67
N GLY A 7 16.17 -4.36 -6.87
CA GLY A 7 17.07 -3.86 -5.85
C GLY A 7 16.62 -2.55 -5.21
N SER A 8 16.85 -2.44 -3.90
CA SER A 8 16.41 -1.30 -3.09
C SER A 8 17.17 0.01 -3.39
N GLU A 9 18.27 -0.05 -4.12
CA GLU A 9 19.08 1.10 -4.48
C GLU A 9 18.62 1.79 -5.77
N MET A 10 17.64 1.19 -6.45
CA MET A 10 17.08 1.76 -7.68
C MET A 10 16.20 2.96 -7.37
N CYS A 11 16.05 3.85 -8.36
CA CYS A 11 15.12 4.98 -8.27
C CYS A 11 13.64 4.53 -8.22
N ILE A 12 13.37 3.30 -8.63
CA ILE A 12 12.06 2.67 -8.58
C ILE A 12 12.13 1.50 -7.61
N ARG A 13 11.15 1.40 -6.74
CA ARG A 13 11.03 0.25 -5.84
C ARG A 13 9.74 -0.49 -6.11
N ASP A 14 9.82 -1.80 -6.08
CA ASP A 14 8.67 -2.68 -6.17
C ASP A 14 8.50 -3.49 -4.88
N ARG A 15 7.25 -3.94 -4.66
CA ARG A 15 6.90 -4.81 -3.54
C ARG A 15 5.81 -5.77 -3.98
N LEU A 16 6.01 -7.05 -3.69
CA LEU A 16 4.96 -8.05 -3.79
C LEU A 16 4.36 -8.24 -2.39
N VAL A 17 3.05 -8.01 -2.27
CA VAL A 17 2.34 -8.08 -0.99
C VAL A 17 1.36 -9.24 -1.04
N CYS A 18 1.40 -10.09 -0.01
CA CYS A 18 0.43 -11.16 0.18
C CYS A 18 -0.58 -10.73 1.26
N TRP A 19 -1.87 -10.84 0.91
CA TRP A 19 -2.99 -10.44 1.74
C TRP A 19 -3.76 -11.68 2.20
N PRO A 20 -3.57 -12.13 3.44
CA PRO A 20 -4.43 -13.19 3.99
C PRO A 20 -5.90 -12.78 3.98
N PRO A 21 -6.83 -13.76 4.08
CA PRO A 21 -8.26 -13.45 4.19
C PRO A 21 -8.56 -12.46 5.30
N HIS A 22 -9.43 -11.48 5.02
CA HIS A 22 -9.91 -10.48 5.99
C HIS A 22 -8.81 -9.59 6.60
N ILE A 23 -7.67 -9.47 5.93
CA ILE A 23 -6.58 -8.57 6.36
C ILE A 23 -6.60 -7.32 5.47
N SER A 24 -6.41 -6.18 6.12
CA SER A 24 -6.43 -4.88 5.46
C SER A 24 -5.25 -4.04 5.91
N ALA A 25 -4.72 -3.23 5.00
CA ALA A 25 -3.82 -2.15 5.35
C ALA A 25 -4.67 -0.91 5.69
N PRO A 26 -4.37 -0.20 6.78
CA PRO A 26 -5.05 1.05 7.08
C PRO A 26 -4.77 2.10 6.02
N ILE A 27 -5.49 3.22 6.07
CA ILE A 27 -5.22 4.35 5.19
C ILE A 27 -3.79 4.81 5.43
N HIS A 28 -2.99 4.84 4.37
CA HIS A 28 -1.57 5.20 4.47
C HIS A 28 -1.12 5.99 3.25
N GLY A 29 -0.05 6.73 3.44
CA GLY A 29 0.59 7.53 2.40
C GLY A 29 2.04 7.11 2.21
N HIS A 30 2.61 7.51 1.10
CA HIS A 30 3.95 7.15 0.67
C HIS A 30 4.91 8.35 0.73
N GLU A 31 4.73 9.21 1.72
CA GLU A 31 5.53 10.43 1.91
C GLU A 31 5.52 11.35 0.68
N GLY A 32 4.38 11.43 -0.01
CA GLY A 32 4.22 12.23 -1.22
C GLY A 32 4.68 11.54 -2.49
N GLU A 33 5.26 10.35 -2.41
CA GLU A 33 5.66 9.58 -3.58
C GLU A 33 4.49 8.82 -4.19
N LYS A 34 4.46 8.73 -5.51
CA LYS A 34 3.41 8.04 -6.23
C LYS A 34 3.60 6.53 -6.20
N CYS A 35 2.49 5.82 -6.07
CA CYS A 35 2.43 4.36 -6.04
C CYS A 35 1.45 3.85 -7.08
N TRP A 36 1.82 2.78 -7.78
CA TRP A 36 0.93 2.00 -8.64
C TRP A 36 0.79 0.60 -8.06
N ALA A 37 -0.43 0.11 -8.02
CA ALA A 37 -0.72 -1.21 -7.48
C ALA A 37 -1.47 -2.04 -8.52
N ARG A 38 -0.99 -3.27 -8.76
CA ARG A 38 -1.67 -4.22 -9.65
C ARG A 38 -2.04 -5.48 -8.87
N VAL A 39 -3.32 -5.85 -8.92
CA VAL A 39 -3.78 -7.09 -8.32
C VAL A 39 -3.30 -8.25 -9.20
N GLN A 40 -2.60 -9.21 -8.59
CA GLN A 40 -2.07 -10.38 -9.28
C GLN A 40 -3.00 -11.58 -9.15
N THR A 41 -3.43 -11.85 -7.91
CA THR A 41 -4.37 -12.95 -7.62
C THR A 41 -5.38 -12.48 -6.58
N GLY A 42 -6.57 -13.09 -6.56
CA GLY A 42 -7.63 -12.77 -5.63
C GLY A 42 -8.32 -11.45 -5.96
N GLU A 43 -9.04 -10.93 -4.98
CA GLU A 43 -9.76 -9.66 -5.10
C GLU A 43 -9.38 -8.75 -3.94
N LEU A 44 -9.19 -7.47 -4.26
CA LEU A 44 -8.89 -6.44 -3.26
C LEU A 44 -9.84 -5.26 -3.45
N LYS A 45 -10.16 -4.60 -2.33
CA LYS A 45 -10.83 -3.31 -2.36
C LYS A 45 -9.79 -2.23 -2.15
N ILE A 46 -9.72 -1.28 -3.07
CA ILE A 46 -8.78 -0.15 -3.00
C ILE A 46 -9.58 1.14 -2.93
N CYS A 47 -9.27 1.97 -1.94
CA CYS A 47 -9.84 3.30 -1.80
C CYS A 47 -8.72 4.33 -1.86
N ASN A 48 -8.92 5.37 -2.66
CA ASN A 48 -7.98 6.48 -2.79
C ASN A 48 -8.54 7.73 -2.13
N TYR A 49 -7.66 8.49 -1.48
CA TYR A 49 -8.02 9.67 -0.68
C TYR A 49 -7.16 10.86 -1.07
N VAL A 50 -7.68 12.06 -0.81
CA VAL A 50 -6.91 13.30 -0.81
C VAL A 50 -6.95 13.91 0.58
N GLU A 51 -5.85 14.53 0.98
CA GLU A 51 -5.76 15.26 2.24
C GLU A 51 -6.33 16.65 2.07
N ILE A 52 -7.40 16.94 2.80
CA ILE A 52 -8.03 18.27 2.82
C ILE A 52 -7.36 19.13 3.85
N ASN A 53 -7.07 18.57 5.03
CA ASN A 53 -6.40 19.25 6.13
C ASN A 53 -5.62 18.24 6.96
N ARG A 54 -4.50 18.64 7.56
CA ARG A 54 -3.65 17.72 8.32
C ARG A 54 -3.87 17.82 9.84
N ASP A 55 -4.11 19.00 10.37
CA ASP A 55 -4.29 19.21 11.79
C ASP A 55 -5.46 20.18 12.06
N PRO A 56 -6.65 19.67 12.41
CA PRO A 56 -7.01 18.27 12.51
C PRO A 56 -7.06 17.57 11.16
N LEU A 57 -6.79 16.26 11.15
CA LEU A 57 -6.78 15.49 9.92
C LEU A 57 -8.17 15.40 9.30
N SER A 58 -8.25 15.72 8.03
CA SER A 58 -9.44 15.55 7.20
C SER A 58 -9.04 14.98 5.84
N LEU A 59 -9.59 13.83 5.50
CA LEU A 59 -9.39 13.16 4.22
C LEU A 59 -10.70 13.08 3.46
N GLU A 60 -10.62 13.18 2.14
CA GLU A 60 -11.76 12.92 1.26
C GLU A 60 -11.48 11.68 0.42
N LYS A 61 -12.41 10.71 0.45
CA LYS A 61 -12.35 9.56 -0.43
C LYS A 61 -12.76 10.00 -1.84
N ILE A 62 -11.86 9.81 -2.79
CA ILE A 62 -12.11 10.22 -4.19
C ILE A 62 -12.41 9.04 -5.11
N GLN A 63 -11.98 7.83 -4.76
CA GLN A 63 -12.20 6.63 -5.55
C GLN A 63 -12.36 5.42 -4.65
N GLU A 64 -13.16 4.45 -5.10
CA GLU A 64 -13.34 3.17 -4.46
C GLU A 64 -13.52 2.10 -5.53
N PHE A 65 -12.68 1.08 -5.53
CA PHE A 65 -12.68 0.03 -6.53
C PHE A 65 -12.72 -1.36 -5.92
N GLU A 66 -13.54 -2.24 -6.50
CA GLU A 66 -13.41 -3.68 -6.34
C GLU A 66 -12.46 -4.17 -7.43
N CYS A 67 -11.32 -4.69 -7.05
CA CYS A 67 -10.20 -4.93 -7.95
C CYS A 67 -9.95 -6.42 -8.19
N PRO A 68 -10.35 -6.96 -9.36
CA PRO A 68 -10.02 -8.33 -9.75
C PRO A 68 -8.56 -8.44 -10.21
N PRO A 69 -8.06 -9.68 -10.44
CA PRO A 69 -6.74 -9.88 -11.02
C PRO A 69 -6.56 -9.11 -12.33
N GLY A 70 -5.42 -8.44 -12.45
CA GLY A 70 -5.10 -7.60 -13.58
C GLY A 70 -5.50 -6.14 -13.43
N PHE A 71 -6.31 -5.80 -12.44
CA PHE A 71 -6.67 -4.41 -12.17
C PHE A 71 -5.43 -3.62 -11.75
N LEU A 72 -5.22 -2.48 -12.39
CA LEU A 72 -4.13 -1.56 -12.09
C LEU A 72 -4.71 -0.27 -11.54
N ASP A 73 -4.31 0.09 -10.32
CA ASP A 73 -4.63 1.35 -9.69
C ASP A 73 -3.39 2.25 -9.64
N GLY A 74 -3.59 3.54 -9.78
CA GLY A 74 -2.54 4.53 -9.66
C GLY A 74 -2.52 5.56 -10.78
N PRO A 75 -1.67 6.59 -10.60
CA PRO A 75 -0.82 6.83 -9.43
C PRO A 75 -1.63 7.23 -8.20
N ALA A 76 -1.26 6.71 -7.05
CA ALA A 76 -1.91 7.01 -5.77
C ALA A 76 -0.93 7.63 -4.78
N ASP A 77 -1.42 8.56 -3.96
CA ASP A 77 -0.67 9.15 -2.85
C ASP A 77 -1.08 8.54 -1.52
N ILE A 78 -2.38 8.55 -1.26
CA ILE A 78 -2.98 8.07 -0.01
C ILE A 78 -4.04 7.05 -0.38
N HIS A 79 -3.93 5.86 0.17
CA HIS A 79 -4.91 4.81 -0.11
C HIS A 79 -5.07 3.83 1.06
N SER A 80 -6.13 3.04 0.98
CA SER A 80 -6.29 1.82 1.77
C SER A 80 -6.44 0.63 0.83
N VAL A 81 -5.97 -0.53 1.27
CA VAL A 81 -6.10 -1.80 0.54
C VAL A 81 -6.68 -2.82 1.50
N GLU A 82 -7.76 -3.47 1.09
CA GLU A 82 -8.48 -4.40 1.95
C GLU A 82 -8.75 -5.71 1.23
N ASN A 83 -8.42 -6.83 1.88
CA ASN A 83 -8.87 -8.14 1.46
C ASN A 83 -10.10 -8.53 2.28
N LEU A 84 -11.29 -8.33 1.72
CA LEU A 84 -12.56 -8.64 2.38
C LEU A 84 -13.05 -10.07 2.07
N SER A 85 -12.29 -10.83 1.27
CA SER A 85 -12.65 -12.19 0.84
C SER A 85 -12.16 -13.26 1.81
N ASP A 86 -12.63 -14.49 1.60
CA ASP A 86 -12.20 -15.67 2.34
C ASP A 86 -10.95 -16.35 1.75
N SER A 87 -10.35 -15.75 0.72
CA SER A 87 -9.20 -16.27 0.01
C SER A 87 -8.01 -15.32 0.09
N PHE A 88 -6.80 -15.85 -0.07
CA PHE A 88 -5.60 -15.03 -0.21
C PHE A 88 -5.65 -14.18 -1.48
N ALA A 89 -5.06 -13.01 -1.40
CA ALA A 89 -4.84 -12.15 -2.57
C ALA A 89 -3.37 -11.72 -2.60
N THR A 90 -2.88 -11.38 -3.79
CA THR A 90 -1.54 -10.82 -3.95
C THR A 90 -1.60 -9.59 -4.84
N SER A 91 -0.75 -8.63 -4.54
CA SER A 91 -0.63 -7.41 -5.33
C SER A 91 0.83 -7.01 -5.51
N LEU A 92 1.13 -6.43 -6.67
CA LEU A 92 2.44 -5.87 -6.98
C LEU A 92 2.32 -4.35 -6.89
N HIS A 93 3.18 -3.74 -6.08
CA HIS A 93 3.22 -2.30 -5.88
C HIS A 93 4.52 -1.74 -6.42
N ILE A 94 4.43 -0.65 -7.18
CA ILE A 94 5.58 0.04 -7.75
C ILE A 94 5.56 1.47 -7.26
N TYR A 95 6.69 1.91 -6.71
CA TYR A 95 6.86 3.24 -6.14
C TYR A 95 7.84 4.03 -7.00
N ALA A 96 7.52 5.30 -7.26
CA ALA A 96 8.38 6.17 -8.08
C ALA A 96 9.77 6.37 -7.46
N LYS A 97 9.85 6.33 -6.11
CA LYS A 97 11.12 6.37 -5.37
C LYS A 97 11.09 5.40 -4.21
N PRO A 98 12.25 4.88 -3.78
CA PRO A 98 12.33 4.09 -2.56
C PRO A 98 11.88 4.90 -1.35
N TYR A 99 11.12 4.27 -0.45
CA TYR A 99 10.79 4.83 0.85
C TYR A 99 10.79 3.70 1.89
N GLU A 100 11.13 4.01 3.13
CA GLU A 100 11.24 3.03 4.20
C GLU A 100 10.18 3.21 5.27
N GLU A 101 9.56 4.37 5.31
CA GLU A 101 8.49 4.70 6.25
C GLU A 101 7.24 5.12 5.48
N CYS A 102 6.08 4.76 6.00
CA CYS A 102 4.81 5.23 5.49
C CYS A 102 4.09 6.06 6.54
N GLU A 103 3.26 6.98 6.10
CA GLU A 103 2.35 7.69 6.98
C GLU A 103 1.07 6.90 7.16
N LEU A 104 0.62 6.77 8.40
CA LEU A 104 -0.66 6.14 8.75
C LEU A 104 -1.65 7.23 9.16
N PHE A 105 -2.81 7.23 8.53
CA PHE A 105 -3.84 8.23 8.73
C PHE A 105 -4.98 7.66 9.56
N ASP A 106 -5.14 8.14 10.78
CA ASP A 106 -6.24 7.76 11.67
C ASP A 106 -7.32 8.84 11.62
N THR A 107 -8.36 8.60 10.83
CA THR A 107 -9.45 9.55 10.64
C THR A 107 -10.35 9.67 11.87
N GLU A 108 -10.41 8.64 12.71
CA GLU A 108 -11.20 8.69 13.95
C GLU A 108 -10.54 9.57 15.01
N ARG A 109 -9.22 9.48 15.15
CA ARG A 109 -8.44 10.30 16.08
C ARG A 109 -7.99 11.62 15.49
N GLY A 110 -8.06 11.77 14.17
CA GLY A 110 -7.59 12.95 13.47
C GLY A 110 -6.07 13.10 13.49
N THR A 111 -5.32 12.00 13.50
CA THR A 111 -3.87 11.99 13.65
C THR A 111 -3.17 11.30 12.50
N VAL A 112 -1.91 11.71 12.27
CA VAL A 112 -1.01 11.06 11.31
C VAL A 112 0.21 10.56 12.08
N THR A 113 0.55 9.29 11.91
CA THR A 113 1.73 8.67 12.50
C THR A 113 2.59 8.04 11.43
N LYS A 114 3.85 7.74 11.75
CA LYS A 114 4.77 7.06 10.83
C LYS A 114 5.01 5.63 11.25
N ALA A 115 5.07 4.71 10.28
CA ALA A 115 5.39 3.32 10.50
C ALA A 115 6.55 2.92 9.59
N LYS A 116 7.49 2.15 10.14
CA LYS A 116 8.62 1.60 9.40
C LYS A 116 8.17 0.37 8.63
N MET A 117 8.65 0.22 7.40
CA MET A 117 8.31 -0.90 6.53
C MET A 117 9.28 -2.06 6.73
N ASP A 118 8.72 -3.28 6.88
CA ASP A 118 9.50 -4.52 6.96
C ASP A 118 9.30 -5.37 5.72
N TYR A 119 10.35 -6.11 5.35
CA TYR A 119 10.33 -7.01 4.21
C TYR A 119 10.57 -8.45 4.65
N HIS A 120 9.84 -9.39 4.03
CA HIS A 120 10.10 -10.82 4.15
C HIS A 120 11.36 -11.22 3.37
N SER A 121 11.50 -10.68 2.16
CA SER A 121 12.67 -10.90 1.32
C SER A 121 12.97 -9.67 0.45
N ILE A 122 14.24 -9.49 0.12
CA ILE A 122 14.74 -8.47 -0.81
C ILE A 122 15.64 -9.18 -1.81
N ASP A 123 15.37 -8.97 -3.12
CA ASP A 123 16.10 -9.62 -4.22
C ASP A 123 16.20 -11.14 -4.05
N SER A 124 15.09 -11.77 -3.65
CA SER A 124 14.96 -13.21 -3.40
C SER A 124 15.78 -13.73 -2.20
N VAL A 125 16.36 -12.85 -1.39
CA VAL A 125 17.05 -13.21 -0.15
C VAL A 125 16.12 -12.94 1.04
N LEU A 126 15.93 -13.95 1.89
CA LEU A 126 15.11 -13.81 3.10
C LEU A 126 15.73 -12.80 4.07
N CYS A 127 14.88 -11.91 4.60
CA CYS A 127 15.31 -10.97 5.61
C CYS A 127 15.26 -11.64 6.99
N ASN A 128 16.32 -11.50 7.75
CA ASN A 128 16.33 -11.91 9.16
C ASN A 128 15.63 -10.83 9.99
N LYS A 129 14.66 -11.23 10.76
CA LYS A 129 13.93 -10.34 11.67
C LYS A 129 14.34 -10.60 13.11
#